data_6abad00b3832d6a0a2422f6a30fcffaa
#
_entry.id   6abad00b3832d6a0a2422f6a30fcffaa
#
_cell.length_a   1.000
_cell.length_b   1.000
_cell.length_c   1.000
_cell.angle_alpha   90.00
_cell.angle_beta   90.00
_cell.angle_gamma   90.00
#
_symmetry.space_group_name_H-M   'P 1'
#
loop_
_entity.id
_entity.type
_entity.pdbx_description
1 polymer ?
#
loop_
_entity_poly.entity_id
_entity_poly.type
_entity_poly.pdbx_seq_one_letter_code
_entity_poly.pdbx_strand_id
1 'polypeptide(L)'
;MKKILITGAGGFVGSRILQQWQGKYELCALPKGFFCTADEALTRAQVEALHPDVILHTAALSDTSYCAQHPAEAYRANVELPVWLARAAQQTKAKLVAFSSDQVYAGVQQGPLPETLALHPANIYGQYKLEAEQRVLELCPDSVHLRASWMYDLPGYGLPIRGNLPLNLLRAALKGEALRFSRNDHRGVTYVRQVIENLEPAMALPGGVYNFGSG
;
A
#
# COMPACT_ATOMS: atom_id res chain seq x y z
N MET A 1 -17.33 17.78 5.04
CA MET A 1 -16.17 16.94 5.50
C MET A 1 -15.75 16.14 4.30
N LYS A 2 -14.46 16.01 4.00
CA LYS A 2 -14.01 15.16 2.87
C LYS A 2 -14.38 13.71 3.14
N LYS A 3 -14.90 13.04 2.10
CA LYS A 3 -15.23 11.61 2.12
C LYS A 3 -14.06 10.80 1.57
N ILE A 4 -13.58 9.85 2.34
CA ILE A 4 -12.40 9.03 2.00
C ILE A 4 -12.80 7.56 1.97
N LEU A 5 -12.67 6.94 0.80
CA LEU A 5 -12.80 5.50 0.64
C LEU A 5 -11.46 4.83 0.93
N ILE A 6 -11.43 3.92 1.91
CA ILE A 6 -10.24 3.15 2.27
C ILE A 6 -10.44 1.70 1.80
N THR A 7 -9.64 1.28 0.83
CA THR A 7 -9.57 -0.15 0.48
C THR A 7 -8.56 -0.84 1.39
N GLY A 8 -8.81 -2.09 1.77
CA GLY A 8 -7.95 -2.78 2.73
C GLY A 8 -8.09 -2.26 4.16
N ALA A 9 -9.25 -1.70 4.50
CA ALA A 9 -9.56 -1.11 5.81
C ALA A 9 -9.33 -2.07 7.01
N GLY A 10 -9.47 -3.38 6.82
CA GLY A 10 -9.15 -4.39 7.84
C GLY A 10 -7.67 -4.80 7.89
N GLY A 11 -6.82 -4.23 7.02
CA GLY A 11 -5.39 -4.50 6.96
C GLY A 11 -4.57 -3.69 7.97
N PHE A 12 -3.24 -3.91 7.94
CA PHE A 12 -2.31 -3.27 8.87
C PHE A 12 -2.36 -1.73 8.80
N VAL A 13 -2.30 -1.16 7.60
CA VAL A 13 -2.34 0.31 7.40
C VAL A 13 -3.77 0.82 7.49
N GLY A 14 -4.72 0.21 6.76
CA GLY A 14 -6.09 0.70 6.67
C GLY A 14 -6.82 0.79 8.01
N SER A 15 -6.63 -0.20 8.90
CA SER A 15 -7.24 -0.17 10.24
C SER A 15 -6.73 0.99 11.11
N ARG A 16 -5.47 1.36 10.95
CA ARG A 16 -4.87 2.49 11.67
C ARG A 16 -5.31 3.84 11.12
N ILE A 17 -5.50 3.93 9.80
CA ILE A 17 -6.12 5.12 9.18
C ILE A 17 -7.54 5.30 9.74
N LEU A 18 -8.36 4.24 9.77
CA LEU A 18 -9.70 4.30 10.35
C LEU A 18 -9.68 4.79 11.79
N GLN A 19 -8.78 4.26 12.62
CA GLN A 19 -8.66 4.64 14.03
C GLN A 19 -8.22 6.10 14.21
N GLN A 20 -7.17 6.54 13.48
CA GLN A 20 -6.58 7.88 13.68
C GLN A 20 -7.41 9.00 13.05
N TRP A 21 -8.16 8.69 11.98
CA TRP A 21 -8.93 9.69 11.26
C TRP A 21 -10.42 9.68 11.61
N GLN A 22 -10.82 8.86 12.57
CA GLN A 22 -12.17 8.86 13.11
C GLN A 22 -12.56 10.26 13.60
N GLY A 23 -13.71 10.77 13.13
CA GLY A 23 -14.19 12.11 13.45
C GLY A 23 -13.51 13.25 12.67
N LYS A 24 -12.44 12.99 11.93
CA LYS A 24 -11.73 13.97 11.10
C LYS A 24 -12.25 14.00 9.66
N TYR A 25 -12.60 12.83 9.12
CA TYR A 25 -13.11 12.62 7.77
C TYR A 25 -14.38 11.78 7.80
N GLU A 26 -15.17 11.84 6.73
CA GLU A 26 -16.19 10.84 6.45
C GLU A 26 -15.50 9.61 5.87
N LEU A 27 -15.28 8.60 6.69
CA LEU A 27 -14.55 7.39 6.31
C LEU A 27 -15.52 6.31 5.83
N CYS A 28 -15.27 5.77 4.66
CA CYS A 28 -15.99 4.62 4.14
C CYS A 28 -15.01 3.51 3.74
N ALA A 29 -15.47 2.27 3.81
CA ALA A 29 -14.68 1.10 3.48
C ALA A 29 -15.55 0.09 2.74
N LEU A 30 -14.95 -0.67 1.84
CA LEU A 30 -15.62 -1.80 1.21
C LEU A 30 -15.62 -3.01 2.17
N PRO A 31 -16.63 -3.89 2.08
CA PRO A 31 -16.71 -5.08 2.92
C PRO A 31 -15.43 -5.93 2.84
N LYS A 32 -15.10 -6.60 3.94
CA LYS A 32 -13.98 -7.54 3.95
C LYS A 32 -14.22 -8.63 2.89
N GLY A 33 -13.20 -8.92 2.10
CA GLY A 33 -13.30 -9.91 1.03
C GLY A 33 -13.97 -9.39 -0.25
N PHE A 34 -14.45 -8.15 -0.30
CA PHE A 34 -15.08 -7.57 -1.49
C PHE A 34 -14.27 -7.85 -2.77
N PHE A 35 -12.97 -7.59 -2.74
CA PHE A 35 -12.12 -7.77 -3.90
C PHE A 35 -11.77 -9.23 -4.25
N CYS A 36 -12.14 -10.19 -3.41
CA CYS A 36 -11.99 -11.61 -3.75
C CYS A 36 -12.98 -12.04 -4.85
N THR A 37 -14.16 -11.42 -4.88
CA THR A 37 -15.25 -11.78 -5.79
C THR A 37 -15.63 -10.65 -6.74
N ALA A 38 -15.33 -9.38 -6.41
CA ALA A 38 -15.67 -8.23 -7.24
C ALA A 38 -14.87 -8.24 -8.55
N ASP A 39 -15.49 -7.81 -9.61
CA ASP A 39 -14.89 -7.45 -10.88
C ASP A 39 -14.77 -5.93 -11.03
N GLU A 40 -14.34 -5.49 -12.21
CA GLU A 40 -14.24 -4.08 -12.54
C GLU A 40 -15.59 -3.36 -12.46
N ALA A 41 -16.65 -3.98 -12.98
CA ALA A 41 -17.97 -3.36 -13.04
C ALA A 41 -18.54 -3.13 -11.64
N LEU A 42 -18.41 -4.12 -10.76
CA LEU A 42 -18.86 -4.01 -9.37
C LEU A 42 -18.00 -3.02 -8.59
N THR A 43 -16.67 -3.01 -8.81
CA THR A 43 -15.76 -2.04 -8.17
C THR A 43 -16.14 -0.62 -8.56
N ARG A 44 -16.38 -0.38 -9.85
CA ARG A 44 -16.82 0.92 -10.35
C ARG A 44 -18.15 1.35 -9.73
N ALA A 45 -19.17 0.48 -9.78
CA ALA A 45 -20.49 0.77 -9.23
C ALA A 45 -20.44 1.14 -7.73
N GLN A 46 -19.59 0.48 -6.95
CA GLN A 46 -19.42 0.80 -5.54
C GLN A 46 -18.72 2.15 -5.31
N VAL A 47 -17.70 2.48 -6.09
CA VAL A 47 -17.03 3.79 -6.01
C VAL A 47 -17.99 4.91 -6.42
N GLU A 48 -18.75 4.72 -7.50
CA GLU A 48 -19.78 5.66 -7.95
C GLU A 48 -20.86 5.88 -6.88
N ALA A 49 -21.36 4.81 -6.26
CA ALA A 49 -22.39 4.90 -5.21
C ALA A 49 -21.87 5.62 -3.95
N LEU A 50 -20.60 5.41 -3.59
CA LEU A 50 -19.99 6.05 -2.43
C LEU A 50 -19.60 7.51 -2.70
N HIS A 51 -19.29 7.86 -3.94
CA HIS A 51 -18.88 9.21 -4.35
C HIS A 51 -17.78 9.82 -3.44
N PRO A 52 -16.62 9.16 -3.28
CA PRO A 52 -15.56 9.66 -2.42
C PRO A 52 -14.82 10.83 -3.05
N ASP A 53 -14.31 11.76 -2.22
CA ASP A 53 -13.36 12.79 -2.66
C ASP A 53 -11.96 12.21 -2.87
N VAL A 54 -11.62 11.18 -2.07
CA VAL A 54 -10.31 10.52 -2.11
C VAL A 54 -10.48 9.01 -1.97
N ILE A 55 -9.72 8.25 -2.74
CA ILE A 55 -9.56 6.80 -2.60
C ILE A 55 -8.15 6.54 -2.06
N LEU A 56 -8.05 6.02 -0.83
CA LEU A 56 -6.81 5.51 -0.26
C LEU A 56 -6.74 4.00 -0.50
N HIS A 57 -5.92 3.60 -1.46
CA HIS A 57 -5.78 2.20 -1.82
C HIS A 57 -4.64 1.55 -1.04
N THR A 58 -5.00 0.86 0.07
CA THR A 58 -4.05 0.11 0.92
C THR A 58 -4.19 -1.41 0.79
N ALA A 59 -5.16 -1.89 0.02
CA ALA A 59 -5.35 -3.32 -0.23
C ALA A 59 -4.23 -3.86 -1.13
N ALA A 60 -3.59 -4.93 -0.71
CA ALA A 60 -2.57 -5.63 -1.49
C ALA A 60 -2.34 -7.05 -0.96
N LEU A 61 -1.89 -7.94 -1.81
CA LEU A 61 -1.17 -9.15 -1.43
C LEU A 61 0.31 -8.82 -1.38
N SER A 62 0.89 -8.64 -0.19
CA SER A 62 2.23 -8.09 0.00
C SER A 62 3.28 -9.12 0.46
N ASP A 63 2.89 -10.38 0.63
CA ASP A 63 3.83 -11.48 0.88
C ASP A 63 4.47 -11.90 -0.45
N THR A 64 5.76 -11.65 -0.61
CA THR A 64 6.50 -11.92 -1.85
C THR A 64 6.55 -13.40 -2.19
N SER A 65 6.64 -14.27 -1.17
CA SER A 65 6.65 -15.71 -1.35
C SER A 65 5.28 -16.23 -1.78
N TYR A 66 4.22 -15.73 -1.17
CA TYR A 66 2.84 -16.03 -1.57
C TYR A 66 2.56 -15.57 -3.00
N CYS A 67 2.97 -14.37 -3.37
CA CYS A 67 2.80 -13.86 -4.73
C CYS A 67 3.50 -14.74 -5.78
N ALA A 68 4.68 -15.26 -5.46
CA ALA A 68 5.40 -16.18 -6.35
C ALA A 68 4.70 -17.52 -6.52
N GLN A 69 4.02 -18.02 -5.48
CA GLN A 69 3.28 -19.29 -5.51
C GLN A 69 1.89 -19.14 -6.12
N HIS A 70 1.27 -17.95 -6.04
CA HIS A 70 -0.08 -17.64 -6.51
C HIS A 70 -0.10 -16.43 -7.43
N PRO A 71 0.59 -16.49 -8.61
CA PRO A 71 0.80 -15.32 -9.45
C PRO A 71 -0.51 -14.72 -10.01
N ALA A 72 -1.50 -15.53 -10.35
CA ALA A 72 -2.77 -15.04 -10.88
C ALA A 72 -3.56 -14.23 -9.82
N GLU A 73 -3.64 -14.73 -8.58
CA GLU A 73 -4.30 -14.03 -7.48
C GLU A 73 -3.54 -12.75 -7.12
N ALA A 74 -2.19 -12.83 -7.08
CA ALA A 74 -1.33 -11.69 -6.82
C ALA A 74 -1.46 -10.61 -7.91
N TYR A 75 -1.56 -11.00 -9.19
CA TYR A 75 -1.77 -10.08 -10.30
C TYR A 75 -3.10 -9.35 -10.17
N ARG A 76 -4.17 -10.10 -9.90
CA ARG A 76 -5.50 -9.51 -9.68
C ARG A 76 -5.48 -8.47 -8.55
N ALA A 77 -4.90 -8.81 -7.40
CA ALA A 77 -4.87 -7.94 -6.23
C ALA A 77 -3.94 -6.73 -6.38
N ASN A 78 -2.81 -6.89 -7.07
CA ASN A 78 -1.75 -5.87 -7.10
C ASN A 78 -1.69 -5.09 -8.42
N VAL A 79 -2.36 -5.56 -9.50
CA VAL A 79 -2.40 -4.89 -10.79
C VAL A 79 -3.83 -4.55 -11.22
N GLU A 80 -4.71 -5.56 -11.34
CA GLU A 80 -6.06 -5.32 -11.87
C GLU A 80 -6.88 -4.41 -10.95
N LEU A 81 -6.87 -4.70 -9.65
CA LEU A 81 -7.64 -3.91 -8.69
C LEU A 81 -7.26 -2.43 -8.67
N PRO A 82 -5.98 -2.00 -8.55
CA PRO A 82 -5.63 -0.59 -8.66
C PRO A 82 -5.99 0.03 -10.02
N VAL A 83 -5.95 -0.73 -11.12
CA VAL A 83 -6.40 -0.27 -12.44
C VAL A 83 -7.92 -0.02 -12.46
N TRP A 84 -8.73 -0.90 -11.89
CA TRP A 84 -10.18 -0.69 -11.75
C TRP A 84 -10.51 0.54 -10.90
N LEU A 85 -9.77 0.73 -9.80
CA LEU A 85 -9.91 1.91 -8.95
C LEU A 85 -9.50 3.19 -9.67
N ALA A 86 -8.47 3.15 -10.51
CA ALA A 86 -8.05 4.31 -11.31
C ALA A 86 -9.14 4.75 -12.30
N ARG A 87 -9.76 3.80 -13.00
CA ARG A 87 -10.87 4.10 -13.91
C ARG A 87 -12.08 4.68 -13.17
N ALA A 88 -12.42 4.11 -12.01
CA ALA A 88 -13.50 4.62 -11.18
C ALA A 88 -13.17 6.02 -10.61
N ALA A 89 -11.94 6.25 -10.17
CA ALA A 89 -11.46 7.56 -9.69
C ALA A 89 -11.54 8.63 -10.77
N GLN A 90 -11.15 8.30 -12.00
CA GLN A 90 -11.24 9.23 -13.14
C GLN A 90 -12.70 9.62 -13.43
N GLN A 91 -13.62 8.67 -13.40
CA GLN A 91 -15.05 8.93 -13.65
C GLN A 91 -15.70 9.76 -12.54
N THR A 92 -15.38 9.49 -11.28
CA THR A 92 -15.92 10.20 -10.12
C THR A 92 -15.15 11.47 -9.76
N LYS A 93 -14.01 11.74 -10.42
CA LYS A 93 -13.06 12.82 -10.11
C LYS A 93 -12.48 12.71 -8.69
N ALA A 94 -12.44 11.51 -8.13
CA ALA A 94 -11.81 11.25 -6.85
C ALA A 94 -10.28 11.25 -7.01
N LYS A 95 -9.57 11.81 -6.01
CA LYS A 95 -8.11 11.68 -5.94
C LYS A 95 -7.73 10.25 -5.55
N LEU A 96 -6.96 9.55 -6.38
CA LEU A 96 -6.44 8.23 -6.05
C LEU A 96 -5.05 8.34 -5.42
N VAL A 97 -4.90 7.81 -4.21
CA VAL A 97 -3.61 7.65 -3.54
C VAL A 97 -3.41 6.16 -3.26
N ALA A 98 -2.44 5.56 -3.91
CA ALA A 98 -2.20 4.12 -3.86
C ALA A 98 -0.87 3.80 -3.18
N PHE A 99 -0.88 2.81 -2.29
CA PHE A 99 0.35 2.27 -1.73
C PHE A 99 1.04 1.36 -2.75
N SER A 100 2.20 1.81 -3.21
CA SER A 100 3.20 0.99 -3.87
C SER A 100 4.19 0.43 -2.83
N SER A 101 5.38 0.03 -3.24
CA SER A 101 6.34 -0.61 -2.34
C SER A 101 7.77 -0.29 -2.76
N ASP A 102 8.68 -0.28 -1.79
CA ASP A 102 10.12 -0.30 -1.99
C ASP A 102 10.61 -1.55 -2.76
N GLN A 103 9.77 -2.60 -2.84
CA GLN A 103 10.08 -3.81 -3.61
C GLN A 103 10.17 -3.56 -5.12
N VAL A 104 9.74 -2.41 -5.62
CA VAL A 104 10.01 -1.99 -7.01
C VAL A 104 11.51 -1.79 -7.26
N TYR A 105 12.29 -1.54 -6.21
CA TYR A 105 13.75 -1.44 -6.26
C TYR A 105 14.48 -2.77 -6.02
N ALA A 106 13.76 -3.87 -5.83
CA ALA A 106 14.37 -5.17 -5.58
C ALA A 106 15.31 -5.57 -6.72
N GLY A 107 16.57 -5.84 -6.39
CA GLY A 107 17.62 -6.15 -7.38
C GLY A 107 18.56 -4.98 -7.69
N VAL A 108 18.23 -3.75 -7.29
CA VAL A 108 19.16 -2.62 -7.39
C VAL A 108 20.25 -2.76 -6.32
N GLN A 109 21.49 -2.71 -6.74
CA GLN A 109 22.66 -3.02 -5.87
C GLN A 109 23.17 -1.83 -5.06
N GLN A 110 22.93 -0.61 -5.52
CA GLN A 110 23.50 0.60 -4.93
C GLN A 110 22.47 1.74 -4.92
N GLY A 111 22.46 2.54 -3.83
CA GLY A 111 21.72 3.78 -3.72
C GLY A 111 22.52 5.00 -4.16
N PRO A 112 21.90 6.18 -4.20
CA PRO A 112 20.51 6.46 -3.86
C PRO A 112 19.50 5.88 -4.87
N LEU A 113 18.23 5.69 -4.45
CA LEU A 113 17.17 5.12 -5.23
C LEU A 113 16.10 6.19 -5.57
N PRO A 114 16.37 7.09 -6.53
CA PRO A 114 15.42 8.12 -6.92
C PRO A 114 14.21 7.49 -7.65
N GLU A 115 13.08 8.16 -7.61
CA GLU A 115 11.82 7.71 -8.24
C GLU A 115 11.94 7.57 -9.76
N THR A 116 12.87 8.31 -10.37
CA THR A 116 13.12 8.33 -11.82
C THR A 116 13.99 7.17 -12.33
N LEU A 117 14.47 6.32 -11.42
CA LEU A 117 15.32 5.20 -11.79
C LEU A 117 14.58 4.21 -12.70
N ALA A 118 15.22 3.76 -13.78
CA ALA A 118 14.69 2.65 -14.57
C ALA A 118 14.77 1.34 -13.77
N LEU A 119 13.63 0.67 -13.61
CA LEU A 119 13.48 -0.42 -12.67
C LEU A 119 13.16 -1.75 -13.37
N HIS A 120 13.79 -2.82 -12.87
CA HIS A 120 13.54 -4.20 -13.25
C HIS A 120 13.48 -5.07 -11.98
N PRO A 121 12.35 -5.06 -11.24
CA PRO A 121 12.28 -5.71 -9.93
C PRO A 121 12.58 -7.21 -10.02
N ALA A 122 13.41 -7.71 -9.09
CA ALA A 122 13.84 -9.10 -9.07
C ALA A 122 12.77 -10.09 -8.59
N ASN A 123 11.66 -9.60 -7.99
CA ASN A 123 10.57 -10.44 -7.52
C ASN A 123 9.24 -10.03 -8.15
N ILE A 124 8.33 -11.00 -8.24
CA ILE A 124 7.03 -10.83 -8.93
C ILE A 124 6.13 -9.78 -8.27
N TYR A 125 6.21 -9.62 -6.94
CA TYR A 125 5.45 -8.59 -6.23
C TYR A 125 5.90 -7.18 -6.62
N GLY A 126 7.22 -6.95 -6.66
CA GLY A 126 7.78 -5.68 -7.13
C GLY A 126 7.45 -5.39 -8.60
N GLN A 127 7.48 -6.41 -9.48
CA GLN A 127 7.08 -6.30 -10.88
C GLN A 127 5.61 -5.85 -10.99
N TYR A 128 4.71 -6.49 -10.25
CA TYR A 128 3.29 -6.15 -10.25
C TYR A 128 3.01 -4.75 -9.68
N LYS A 129 3.74 -4.34 -8.64
CA LYS A 129 3.62 -2.98 -8.11
C LYS A 129 4.09 -1.93 -9.11
N LEU A 130 5.20 -2.18 -9.80
CA LEU A 130 5.71 -1.29 -10.85
C LEU A 130 4.75 -1.21 -12.04
N GLU A 131 4.22 -2.35 -12.51
CA GLU A 131 3.22 -2.39 -13.57
C GLU A 131 1.96 -1.60 -13.18
N ALA A 132 1.49 -1.75 -11.93
CA ALA A 132 0.35 -1.00 -11.43
C ALA A 132 0.61 0.51 -11.42
N GLU A 133 1.79 0.98 -10.98
CA GLU A 133 2.16 2.40 -11.05
C GLU A 133 2.01 2.94 -12.46
N GLN A 134 2.59 2.24 -13.44
CA GLN A 134 2.60 2.65 -14.84
C GLN A 134 1.18 2.71 -15.42
N ARG A 135 0.42 1.62 -15.29
CA ARG A 135 -0.94 1.53 -15.85
C ARG A 135 -1.93 2.49 -15.21
N VAL A 136 -1.80 2.70 -13.90
CA VAL A 136 -2.67 3.62 -13.16
C VAL A 136 -2.36 5.06 -13.54
N LEU A 137 -1.09 5.46 -13.67
CA LEU A 137 -0.69 6.80 -14.10
C LEU A 137 -1.09 7.10 -15.55
N GLU A 138 -1.05 6.11 -16.44
CA GLU A 138 -1.58 6.25 -17.81
C GLU A 138 -3.08 6.56 -17.82
N LEU A 139 -3.85 5.91 -16.95
CA LEU A 139 -5.31 6.06 -16.87
C LEU A 139 -5.74 7.27 -16.04
N CYS A 140 -5.04 7.55 -14.96
CA CYS A 140 -5.34 8.59 -13.98
C CYS A 140 -4.06 9.37 -13.64
N PRO A 141 -3.61 10.29 -14.51
CA PRO A 141 -2.33 11.00 -14.35
C PRO A 141 -2.20 11.78 -13.05
N ASP A 142 -3.31 12.15 -12.42
CA ASP A 142 -3.32 12.84 -11.12
C ASP A 142 -3.21 11.87 -9.91
N SER A 143 -3.13 10.56 -10.13
CA SER A 143 -2.95 9.59 -9.06
C SER A 143 -1.58 9.70 -8.41
N VAL A 144 -1.52 9.43 -7.10
CA VAL A 144 -0.28 9.42 -6.31
C VAL A 144 0.06 7.99 -5.91
N HIS A 145 1.29 7.57 -6.17
CA HIS A 145 1.81 6.27 -5.78
C HIS A 145 2.88 6.41 -4.73
N LEU A 146 2.68 5.80 -3.57
CA LEU A 146 3.58 5.87 -2.43
C LEU A 146 4.41 4.58 -2.35
N ARG A 147 5.68 4.63 -2.73
CA ARG A 147 6.63 3.52 -2.59
C ARG A 147 7.02 3.37 -1.13
N ALA A 148 6.13 2.73 -0.37
CA ALA A 148 6.29 2.58 1.07
C ALA A 148 7.40 1.59 1.41
N SER A 149 8.27 1.97 2.36
CA SER A 149 9.23 1.07 2.98
C SER A 149 8.53 0.12 3.97
N TRP A 150 9.26 -0.81 4.57
CA TRP A 150 8.69 -1.71 5.54
C TRP A 150 8.12 -0.95 6.74
N MET A 151 6.86 -1.21 7.03
CA MET A 151 6.15 -0.59 8.13
C MET A 151 6.08 -1.50 9.35
N TYR A 152 6.25 -0.90 10.52
CA TYR A 152 6.11 -1.60 11.79
C TYR A 152 5.17 -0.86 12.75
N ASP A 153 4.67 -1.59 13.72
CA ASP A 153 3.98 -1.10 14.91
C ASP A 153 4.19 -2.09 16.05
N LEU A 154 3.98 -1.63 17.26
CA LEU A 154 3.85 -2.48 18.43
C LEU A 154 2.39 -2.99 18.53
N PRO A 155 2.17 -4.13 19.24
CA PRO A 155 0.82 -4.63 19.45
C PRO A 155 -0.07 -3.58 20.11
N GLY A 156 -1.24 -3.34 19.53
CA GLY A 156 -2.27 -2.44 20.05
C GLY A 156 -3.61 -3.15 20.14
N TYR A 157 -4.47 -2.68 21.04
CA TYR A 157 -5.78 -3.28 21.25
C TYR A 157 -6.65 -3.11 19.98
N GLY A 158 -7.25 -4.22 19.54
CA GLY A 158 -8.18 -4.23 18.40
C GLY A 158 -7.56 -3.98 17.03
N LEU A 159 -6.23 -3.85 16.93
CA LEU A 159 -5.54 -3.61 15.67
C LEU A 159 -4.83 -4.87 15.17
N PRO A 160 -4.92 -5.19 13.85
CA PRO A 160 -4.17 -6.29 13.29
C PRO A 160 -2.68 -6.00 13.39
N ILE A 161 -1.90 -6.98 13.84
CA ILE A 161 -0.45 -6.93 13.89
C ILE A 161 0.13 -7.93 12.91
N ARG A 162 1.14 -7.51 12.17
CA ARG A 162 1.97 -8.41 11.37
C ARG A 162 3.32 -8.60 12.05
N GLY A 163 3.95 -9.74 11.79
CA GLY A 163 5.35 -9.92 12.13
C GLY A 163 6.18 -8.79 11.49
N ASN A 164 7.00 -8.12 12.28
CA ASN A 164 7.88 -7.05 11.84
C ASN A 164 9.22 -7.17 12.55
N LEU A 165 10.26 -6.54 11.98
CA LEU A 165 11.61 -6.67 12.50
C LEU A 165 11.74 -6.29 13.98
N PRO A 166 11.26 -5.10 14.45
CA PRO A 166 11.34 -4.73 15.86
C PRO A 166 10.65 -5.74 16.79
N LEU A 167 9.47 -6.23 16.40
CA LEU A 167 8.73 -7.21 17.19
C LEU A 167 9.43 -8.57 17.23
N ASN A 168 10.03 -9.00 16.13
CA ASN A 168 10.79 -10.25 16.09
C ASN A 168 12.06 -10.16 16.93
N LEU A 169 12.78 -9.02 16.88
CA LEU A 169 13.93 -8.76 17.74
C LEU A 169 13.55 -8.81 19.22
N LEU A 170 12.47 -8.12 19.60
CA LEU A 170 12.00 -8.11 20.98
C LEU A 170 11.63 -9.52 21.47
N ARG A 171 10.89 -10.27 20.66
CA ARG A 171 10.50 -11.65 20.99
C ARG A 171 11.70 -12.56 21.17
N ALA A 172 12.68 -12.48 20.27
CA ALA A 172 13.90 -13.28 20.37
C ALA A 172 14.72 -12.90 21.60
N ALA A 173 14.86 -11.59 21.90
CA ALA A 173 15.54 -11.13 23.11
C ALA A 173 14.89 -11.66 24.39
N LEU A 174 13.55 -11.60 24.47
CA LEU A 174 12.80 -12.13 25.62
C LEU A 174 12.92 -13.64 25.82
N LYS A 175 13.15 -14.37 24.73
CA LYS A 175 13.31 -15.84 24.76
C LYS A 175 14.77 -16.29 24.83
N GLY A 176 15.74 -15.38 24.74
CA GLY A 176 17.15 -15.72 24.63
C GLY A 176 17.52 -16.42 23.31
N GLU A 177 16.72 -16.22 22.25
CA GLU A 177 16.96 -16.83 20.95
C GLU A 177 17.95 -16.01 20.11
N ALA A 178 18.90 -16.67 19.44
CA ALA A 178 19.79 -16.00 18.49
C ALA A 178 19.10 -15.79 17.15
N LEU A 179 19.12 -14.57 16.63
CA LEU A 179 18.65 -14.25 15.30
C LEU A 179 19.82 -14.14 14.32
N ARG A 180 19.58 -14.56 13.08
CA ARG A 180 20.53 -14.44 11.98
C ARG A 180 19.94 -13.56 10.90
N PHE A 181 20.72 -12.56 10.44
CA PHE A 181 20.34 -11.63 9.38
C PHE A 181 21.36 -11.66 8.25
N SER A 182 20.90 -11.35 7.04
CA SER A 182 21.81 -11.07 5.94
C SER A 182 22.62 -9.81 6.21
N ARG A 183 23.92 -9.87 6.04
CA ARG A 183 24.82 -8.71 6.20
C ARG A 183 24.59 -7.63 5.14
N ASN A 184 24.10 -8.04 3.97
CA ASN A 184 23.97 -7.18 2.79
C ASN A 184 22.50 -6.81 2.49
N ASP A 185 21.58 -7.09 3.40
CA ASP A 185 20.16 -6.73 3.24
C ASP A 185 19.88 -5.42 3.99
N HIS A 186 19.76 -4.35 3.23
CA HIS A 186 19.47 -3.00 3.73
C HIS A 186 18.01 -2.67 3.44
N ARG A 187 17.24 -2.34 4.47
CA ARG A 187 15.81 -2.02 4.32
C ARG A 187 15.43 -0.81 5.17
N GLY A 188 14.68 0.09 4.59
CA GLY A 188 14.01 1.15 5.34
C GLY A 188 12.92 0.53 6.24
N VAL A 189 12.84 0.99 7.50
CA VAL A 189 11.82 0.56 8.46
C VAL A 189 11.12 1.79 9.01
N THR A 190 9.83 1.93 8.73
CA THR A 190 9.06 3.12 9.06
C THR A 190 7.97 2.82 10.09
N TYR A 191 7.85 3.66 11.10
CA TYR A 191 6.76 3.57 12.06
C TYR A 191 5.43 3.94 11.37
N VAL A 192 4.44 3.06 11.42
CA VAL A 192 3.21 3.22 10.66
C VAL A 192 2.44 4.50 10.99
N ARG A 193 2.54 5.02 12.22
CA ARG A 193 1.88 6.29 12.58
C ARG A 193 2.47 7.47 11.82
N GLN A 194 3.78 7.50 11.63
CA GLN A 194 4.42 8.53 10.79
C GLN A 194 3.94 8.45 9.34
N VAL A 195 3.74 7.22 8.82
CA VAL A 195 3.12 7.03 7.50
C VAL A 195 1.75 7.69 7.46
N ILE A 196 0.88 7.45 8.44
CA ILE A 196 -0.49 7.99 8.45
C ILE A 196 -0.51 9.51 8.64
N GLU A 197 0.36 10.06 9.47
CA GLU A 197 0.53 11.51 9.66
C GLU A 197 0.93 12.21 8.35
N ASN A 198 1.71 11.55 7.52
CA ASN A 198 2.15 12.08 6.23
C ASN A 198 1.20 11.75 5.05
N LEU A 199 0.10 11.03 5.27
CA LEU A 199 -0.88 10.78 4.20
C LEU A 199 -1.66 12.03 3.80
N GLU A 200 -1.94 12.95 4.73
CA GLU A 200 -2.66 14.18 4.38
C GLU A 200 -1.90 15.06 3.39
N PRO A 201 -0.62 15.42 3.65
CA PRO A 201 0.17 16.09 2.62
C PRO A 201 0.32 15.25 1.35
N ALA A 202 0.42 13.92 1.46
CA ALA A 202 0.51 13.06 0.29
C ALA A 202 -0.74 13.10 -0.60
N MET A 203 -1.95 13.28 -0.03
CA MET A 203 -3.18 13.45 -0.82
C MET A 203 -3.20 14.75 -1.64
N ALA A 204 -2.38 15.73 -1.31
CA ALA A 204 -2.27 17.00 -2.00
C ALA A 204 -1.15 17.05 -3.05
N LEU A 205 -0.33 16.00 -3.14
CA LEU A 205 0.76 15.94 -4.10
C LEU A 205 0.24 15.91 -5.55
N PRO A 206 0.99 16.45 -6.49
CA PRO A 206 0.76 16.21 -7.91
C PRO A 206 0.76 14.70 -8.22
N GLY A 207 0.16 14.30 -9.33
CA GLY A 207 0.23 12.92 -9.79
C GLY A 207 1.67 12.48 -10.03
N GLY A 208 1.98 11.24 -9.64
CA GLY A 208 3.31 10.69 -9.76
C GLY A 208 3.63 9.61 -8.73
N VAL A 209 4.89 9.20 -8.71
CA VAL A 209 5.43 8.23 -7.74
C VAL A 209 6.34 8.93 -6.75
N TYR A 210 6.31 8.50 -5.50
CA TYR A 210 7.05 9.12 -4.39
C TYR A 210 7.59 8.04 -3.46
N ASN A 211 8.86 8.13 -3.11
CA ASN A 211 9.41 7.33 -2.02
C ASN A 211 8.75 7.75 -0.70
N PHE A 212 8.30 6.78 0.06
CA PHE A 212 7.47 7.04 1.23
C PHE A 212 7.90 6.19 2.42
N GLY A 213 8.67 6.79 3.31
CA GLY A 213 9.22 6.12 4.48
C GLY A 213 10.21 7.00 5.22
N SER A 214 10.73 6.49 6.34
CA SER A 214 11.85 7.12 7.05
C SER A 214 13.13 6.91 6.26
N GLY A 215 13.93 7.99 6.13
CA GLY A 215 15.28 7.94 5.60
C GLY A 215 16.27 7.40 6.63
#